data_bcba5c55bb84f5c89fee46ba4aaf991c
#
_entry.id   bcba5c55bb84f5c89fee46ba4aaf991c
#
_cell.length_a   1.000
_cell.length_b   1.000
_cell.length_c   1.000
_cell.angle_alpha   90.00
_cell.angle_beta   90.00
_cell.angle_gamma   90.00
#
_symmetry.space_group_name_H-M   'P 1'
#
loop_
_entity.id
_entity.type
_entity.pdbx_description
1 polymer ?
#
loop_
_entity_poly.entity_id
_entity_poly.type
_entity_poly.pdbx_seq_one_letter_code
_entity_poly.pdbx_strand_id
1 'polypeptide(L)'
;MKHLLILGILCFLFVDYAKAETFKNTNENENGKSFGQLMSWVFDGEKSPERVKIETSDEWQELASDQLNYAVWIGHATYLINNGDINILTDPIFSKRASPIGFAGPKRMIPAVMDLSDLPKIDVVVVSHNHYDHLDMYSLKRLHKINPETIFLVPMGDGKRLKKAGLTHVHELRWWESMEVGQSTIHFTPVQHWSKRGLFDRNKSLWGGWFIESKNLKLYHAGDTGYSNDFKTTYQQLGAPDYSFIPIGA
;
A
#
# COMPACT_ATOMS: atom_id res chain seq x y z
N MET A 1 63.82 -37.19 9.76
CA MET A 1 63.08 -36.09 9.11
C MET A 1 61.68 -36.59 8.79
N LYS A 2 60.68 -36.21 9.58
CA LYS A 2 59.30 -36.66 9.41
C LYS A 2 58.50 -35.50 8.82
N HIS A 3 58.02 -35.63 7.59
CA HIS A 3 57.13 -34.67 6.95
C HIS A 3 55.72 -34.86 7.46
N LEU A 4 55.18 -33.87 8.17
CA LEU A 4 53.81 -33.83 8.65
C LEU A 4 52.96 -33.20 7.50
N LEU A 5 52.11 -33.99 6.88
CA LEU A 5 51.13 -33.52 5.91
C LEU A 5 49.92 -33.02 6.73
N ILE A 6 49.68 -31.70 6.66
CA ILE A 6 48.46 -31.09 7.20
C ILE A 6 47.42 -31.11 6.08
N LEU A 7 46.42 -32.01 6.23
CA LEU A 7 45.27 -32.05 5.34
C LEU A 7 44.23 -31.02 5.84
N GLY A 8 44.17 -29.89 5.17
CA GLY A 8 43.15 -28.87 5.45
C GLY A 8 41.79 -29.33 4.91
N ILE A 9 40.87 -29.68 5.80
CA ILE A 9 39.47 -29.93 5.45
C ILE A 9 38.80 -28.59 5.25
N LEU A 10 38.54 -28.19 4.01
CA LEU A 10 37.68 -27.05 3.68
C LEU A 10 36.23 -27.51 3.85
N CYS A 11 35.63 -27.22 4.99
CA CYS A 11 34.19 -27.33 5.16
C CYS A 11 33.52 -26.21 4.37
N PHE A 12 33.03 -26.49 3.16
CA PHE A 12 32.08 -25.65 2.49
C PHE A 12 30.75 -25.71 3.24
N LEU A 13 30.49 -24.72 4.10
CA LEU A 13 29.16 -24.45 4.58
C LEU A 13 28.35 -23.95 3.38
N PHE A 14 27.55 -24.86 2.81
CA PHE A 14 26.45 -24.48 1.93
C PHE A 14 25.43 -23.74 2.81
N VAL A 15 25.58 -22.44 2.92
CA VAL A 15 24.47 -21.60 3.35
C VAL A 15 23.51 -21.60 2.16
N ASP A 16 22.45 -22.36 2.27
CA ASP A 16 21.29 -22.23 1.40
C ASP A 16 20.79 -20.78 1.55
N TYR A 17 21.24 -19.94 0.64
CA TYR A 17 20.62 -18.62 0.43
C TYR A 17 19.21 -18.92 -0.08
N ALA A 18 18.25 -18.96 0.82
CA ALA A 18 16.85 -19.00 0.46
C ALA A 18 16.62 -17.83 -0.51
N LYS A 19 16.42 -18.15 -1.78
CA LYS A 19 16.18 -17.16 -2.83
C LYS A 19 14.98 -16.36 -2.39
N ALA A 20 15.16 -15.06 -2.14
CA ALA A 20 14.06 -14.22 -1.67
C ALA A 20 12.86 -14.40 -2.62
N GLU A 21 11.71 -14.68 -2.05
CA GLU A 21 10.47 -14.87 -2.80
C GLU A 21 10.24 -13.66 -3.73
N THR A 22 9.85 -13.93 -4.96
CA THR A 22 9.50 -12.89 -5.94
C THR A 22 8.09 -13.16 -6.41
N PHE A 23 7.22 -12.19 -6.23
CA PHE A 23 5.81 -12.29 -6.56
C PHE A 23 5.56 -11.98 -8.04
N LYS A 24 4.49 -12.54 -8.59
CA LYS A 24 4.01 -12.32 -9.97
C LYS A 24 2.52 -12.05 -9.94
N ASN A 25 2.02 -11.31 -10.94
CA ASN A 25 0.59 -11.16 -11.13
C ASN A 25 -0.10 -12.52 -11.34
N THR A 26 -1.36 -12.62 -10.98
CA THR A 26 -2.20 -13.82 -11.18
C THR A 26 -2.41 -14.11 -12.67
N ASN A 27 -2.42 -13.07 -13.49
CA ASN A 27 -2.48 -13.17 -14.94
C ASN A 27 -1.04 -13.06 -15.50
N GLU A 28 -0.69 -13.87 -16.49
CA GLU A 28 0.68 -14.01 -17.00
C GLU A 28 1.25 -12.74 -17.68
N ASN A 29 0.47 -11.68 -17.80
CA ASN A 29 0.93 -10.41 -18.33
C ASN A 29 1.96 -9.78 -17.38
N GLU A 30 3.22 -9.80 -17.77
CA GLU A 30 4.27 -9.09 -17.06
C GLU A 30 4.00 -7.58 -17.11
N ASN A 31 3.61 -7.01 -15.98
CA ASN A 31 3.59 -5.57 -15.84
C ASN A 31 5.01 -5.06 -15.64
N GLY A 32 5.55 -4.51 -16.66
CA GLY A 32 6.83 -3.85 -16.58
C GLY A 32 7.20 -3.23 -17.91
N LYS A 33 7.18 -1.91 -17.96
CA LYS A 33 7.83 -1.21 -19.08
C LYS A 33 9.28 -1.64 -19.12
N SER A 34 9.78 -2.05 -20.28
CA SER A 34 11.21 -2.27 -20.49
C SER A 34 11.97 -0.96 -20.24
N PHE A 35 13.27 -1.03 -19.99
CA PHE A 35 14.09 0.19 -19.84
C PHE A 35 13.92 1.14 -21.02
N GLY A 36 13.81 0.63 -22.26
CA GLY A 36 13.54 1.43 -23.44
C GLY A 36 12.17 2.13 -23.40
N GLN A 37 11.12 1.42 -22.97
CA GLN A 37 9.79 2.01 -22.81
C GLN A 37 9.74 3.06 -21.68
N LEU A 38 10.49 2.84 -20.60
CA LEU A 38 10.63 3.82 -19.54
C LEU A 38 11.36 5.08 -20.02
N MET A 39 12.42 4.92 -20.77
CA MET A 39 13.17 6.04 -21.35
C MET A 39 12.32 6.79 -22.38
N SER A 40 11.63 6.10 -23.28
CA SER A 40 10.67 6.71 -24.21
C SER A 40 9.60 7.51 -23.44
N TRP A 41 9.00 6.96 -22.41
CA TRP A 41 8.01 7.69 -21.59
C TRP A 41 8.59 8.94 -20.91
N VAL A 42 9.86 8.87 -20.43
CA VAL A 42 10.54 10.01 -19.79
C VAL A 42 10.87 11.11 -20.79
N PHE A 43 11.31 10.74 -22.03
CA PHE A 43 11.78 11.69 -23.03
C PHE A 43 10.71 12.12 -24.04
N ASP A 44 9.79 11.21 -24.38
CA ASP A 44 8.70 11.46 -25.36
C ASP A 44 7.38 11.72 -24.67
N GLY A 45 7.37 11.73 -23.31
CA GLY A 45 6.17 11.90 -22.50
C GLY A 45 5.41 13.17 -22.87
N GLU A 46 4.12 13.05 -23.03
CA GLU A 46 3.22 14.20 -23.21
C GLU A 46 3.48 15.21 -22.10
N LYS A 47 3.45 16.49 -22.45
CA LYS A 47 3.54 17.56 -21.45
C LYS A 47 2.49 17.30 -20.38
N SER A 48 2.91 17.32 -19.14
CA SER A 48 1.97 17.22 -18.02
C SER A 48 0.80 18.18 -18.29
N PRO A 49 -0.44 17.73 -18.16
CA PRO A 49 -1.59 18.59 -18.35
C PRO A 49 -1.48 19.83 -17.44
N GLU A 50 -2.11 20.93 -17.84
CA GLU A 50 -2.18 22.11 -16.98
C GLU A 50 -2.74 21.73 -15.62
N ARG A 51 -2.10 22.25 -14.58
CA ARG A 51 -2.54 21.98 -13.20
C ARG A 51 -3.88 22.65 -12.97
N VAL A 52 -4.92 21.87 -12.85
CA VAL A 52 -6.23 22.36 -12.39
C VAL A 52 -6.14 22.57 -10.89
N LYS A 53 -6.51 23.75 -10.42
CA LYS A 53 -6.68 24.02 -8.99
C LYS A 53 -7.93 23.27 -8.54
N ILE A 54 -7.76 22.23 -7.75
CA ILE A 54 -8.87 21.56 -7.07
C ILE A 54 -9.09 22.29 -5.77
N GLU A 55 -10.30 22.81 -5.59
CA GLU A 55 -10.72 23.41 -4.32
C GLU A 55 -11.04 22.29 -3.34
N THR A 56 -10.56 22.44 -2.12
CA THR A 56 -10.85 21.52 -1.01
C THR A 56 -11.97 22.12 -0.17
N SER A 57 -12.86 21.26 0.36
CA SER A 57 -13.94 21.66 1.25
C SER A 57 -13.66 21.21 2.68
N ASP A 58 -14.04 22.01 3.66
CA ASP A 58 -13.99 21.68 5.09
C ASP A 58 -15.29 20.99 5.58
N GLU A 59 -16.29 20.83 4.70
CA GLU A 59 -17.59 20.19 5.03
C GLU A 59 -17.47 18.75 5.52
N TRP A 60 -16.33 18.10 5.25
CA TRP A 60 -16.08 16.74 5.76
C TRP A 60 -16.18 16.66 7.30
N GLN A 61 -15.88 17.73 8.05
CA GLN A 61 -15.94 17.76 9.50
C GLN A 61 -17.37 17.61 10.00
N GLU A 62 -18.32 18.28 9.37
CA GLU A 62 -19.75 18.14 9.68
C GLU A 62 -20.27 16.77 9.29
N LEU A 63 -19.96 16.31 8.08
CA LEU A 63 -20.34 14.98 7.59
C LEU A 63 -19.81 13.87 8.50
N ALA A 64 -18.56 13.98 8.96
CA ALA A 64 -17.97 12.99 9.85
C ALA A 64 -18.56 13.01 11.26
N SER A 65 -19.09 14.14 11.74
CA SER A 65 -19.72 14.23 13.06
C SER A 65 -21.13 13.63 13.09
N ASP A 66 -21.88 13.73 11.99
CA ASP A 66 -23.30 13.42 11.94
C ASP A 66 -23.62 12.05 11.33
N GLN A 67 -22.66 11.41 10.63
CA GLN A 67 -22.88 10.16 9.93
C GLN A 67 -22.01 9.03 10.46
N LEU A 68 -22.63 7.87 10.68
CA LEU A 68 -21.94 6.66 11.11
C LEU A 68 -21.10 6.03 9.99
N ASN A 69 -21.44 6.32 8.72
CA ASN A 69 -20.71 5.82 7.54
C ASN A 69 -20.32 7.01 6.67
N TYR A 70 -19.04 7.17 6.44
CA TYR A 70 -18.53 8.20 5.53
C TYR A 70 -17.21 7.78 4.88
N ALA A 71 -16.90 8.39 3.75
CA ALA A 71 -15.59 8.30 3.12
C ALA A 71 -15.14 9.70 2.69
N VAL A 72 -13.97 10.11 3.15
CA VAL A 72 -13.34 11.38 2.80
C VAL A 72 -12.09 11.13 1.99
N TRP A 73 -12.02 11.68 0.77
CA TRP A 73 -10.81 11.63 -0.02
C TRP A 73 -9.81 12.68 0.46
N ILE A 74 -8.69 12.25 1.00
CA ILE A 74 -7.64 13.14 1.52
C ILE A 74 -6.68 13.58 0.42
N GLY A 75 -6.60 12.79 -0.63
CA GLY A 75 -5.77 13.04 -1.80
C GLY A 75 -4.98 11.79 -2.21
N HIS A 76 -4.68 11.67 -3.51
CA HIS A 76 -4.09 10.47 -4.13
C HIS A 76 -4.92 9.22 -3.81
N ALA A 77 -4.33 8.17 -3.26
CA ALA A 77 -5.02 6.94 -2.85
C ALA A 77 -5.40 6.93 -1.35
N THR A 78 -5.28 8.08 -0.67
CA THR A 78 -5.58 8.19 0.76
C THR A 78 -7.05 8.53 0.97
N TYR A 79 -7.78 7.64 1.63
CA TYR A 79 -9.16 7.84 2.07
C TYR A 79 -9.26 7.59 3.58
N LEU A 80 -9.97 8.48 4.28
CA LEU A 80 -10.48 8.22 5.61
C LEU A 80 -11.89 7.66 5.46
N ILE A 81 -12.11 6.47 5.97
CA ILE A 81 -13.38 5.77 5.87
C ILE A 81 -13.84 5.38 7.26
N ASN A 82 -15.08 5.70 7.60
CA ASN A 82 -15.79 5.10 8.73
C ASN A 82 -16.89 4.21 8.16
N ASN A 83 -16.93 2.96 8.54
CA ASN A 83 -17.93 1.99 8.08
C ASN A 83 -18.99 1.68 9.15
N GLY A 84 -19.12 2.54 10.16
CA GLY A 84 -20.04 2.38 11.28
C GLY A 84 -19.50 1.53 12.43
N ASP A 85 -18.32 0.92 12.26
CA ASP A 85 -17.66 0.06 13.25
C ASP A 85 -16.24 0.56 13.56
N ILE A 86 -15.45 0.80 12.53
CA ILE A 86 -14.04 1.19 12.63
C ILE A 86 -13.69 2.35 11.69
N ASN A 87 -12.65 3.11 12.06
CA ASN A 87 -12.03 4.09 11.21
C ASN A 87 -10.84 3.48 10.46
N ILE A 88 -10.90 3.51 9.14
CA ILE A 88 -9.95 2.92 8.23
C ILE A 88 -9.23 4.04 7.48
N LEU A 89 -7.90 3.95 7.37
CA LEU A 89 -7.12 4.88 6.55
C LEU A 89 -6.37 4.09 5.47
N THR A 90 -6.65 4.40 4.19
CA THR A 90 -6.00 3.72 3.06
C THR A 90 -4.77 4.48 2.61
N ASP A 91 -3.70 3.76 2.27
CA ASP A 91 -2.46 4.28 1.65
C ASP A 91 -2.06 5.68 2.14
N PRO A 92 -1.83 5.90 3.45
CA PRO A 92 -1.70 7.23 4.01
C PRO A 92 -0.41 7.91 3.54
N ILE A 93 -0.57 8.93 2.68
CA ILE A 93 0.51 9.80 2.26
C ILE A 93 0.23 11.24 2.65
N PHE A 94 0.98 11.78 3.62
CA PHE A 94 0.95 13.18 4.05
C PHE A 94 2.27 13.89 3.78
N SER A 95 3.27 13.17 3.26
CA SER A 95 4.51 13.75 2.79
C SER A 95 4.29 14.69 1.61
N LYS A 96 5.13 15.73 1.52
CA LYS A 96 5.10 16.67 0.40
C LYS A 96 5.57 16.06 -0.92
N ARG A 97 6.28 14.93 -0.85
CA ARG A 97 6.86 14.23 -2.01
C ARG A 97 6.78 12.72 -1.83
N ALA A 98 6.47 12.03 -2.92
CA ALA A 98 6.55 10.58 -3.03
C ALA A 98 8.01 10.18 -3.37
N SER A 99 8.89 10.16 -2.37
CA SER A 99 10.32 9.96 -2.59
C SER A 99 11.05 9.51 -1.32
N PRO A 100 12.14 8.75 -1.44
CA PRO A 100 13.04 8.46 -0.32
C PRO A 100 13.78 9.71 0.17
N ILE A 101 13.82 10.77 -0.64
CA ILE A 101 14.59 11.99 -0.38
C ILE A 101 13.62 13.18 -0.32
N GLY A 102 13.51 13.85 0.82
CA GLY A 102 12.49 14.87 1.08
C GLY A 102 12.55 16.12 0.18
N PHE A 103 13.69 16.38 -0.47
CA PHE A 103 13.87 17.53 -1.37
C PHE A 103 13.76 17.19 -2.87
N ALA A 104 13.76 15.92 -3.26
CA ALA A 104 13.72 15.47 -4.65
C ALA A 104 12.58 14.47 -4.89
N GLY A 105 12.20 14.26 -6.15
CA GLY A 105 11.14 13.35 -6.58
C GLY A 105 9.76 14.02 -6.73
N PRO A 106 8.74 13.26 -7.14
CA PRO A 106 7.40 13.77 -7.42
C PRO A 106 6.82 14.54 -6.24
N LYS A 107 6.32 15.74 -6.50
CA LYS A 107 5.70 16.60 -5.48
C LYS A 107 4.20 16.36 -5.48
N ARG A 108 3.61 16.37 -4.28
CA ARG A 108 2.15 16.37 -4.14
C ARG A 108 1.54 17.49 -4.98
N MET A 109 0.55 17.14 -5.79
CA MET A 109 -0.13 18.08 -6.70
C MET A 109 -1.30 18.78 -6.00
N ILE A 110 -2.08 18.03 -5.24
CA ILE A 110 -3.27 18.49 -4.52
C ILE A 110 -2.92 18.52 -3.03
N PRO A 111 -3.14 19.63 -2.30
CA PRO A 111 -2.98 19.66 -0.86
C PRO A 111 -3.81 18.55 -0.20
N ALA A 112 -3.35 18.00 0.91
CA ALA A 112 -4.21 17.15 1.73
C ALA A 112 -5.34 18.03 2.31
N VAL A 113 -6.56 17.51 2.31
CA VAL A 113 -7.73 18.23 2.83
C VAL A 113 -7.72 18.37 4.36
N MET A 114 -6.87 17.61 5.02
CA MET A 114 -6.68 17.62 6.46
C MET A 114 -5.25 17.25 6.83
N ASP A 115 -4.79 17.61 8.01
CA ASP A 115 -3.52 17.16 8.58
C ASP A 115 -3.69 15.84 9.35
N LEU A 116 -2.59 15.13 9.61
CA LEU A 116 -2.59 13.91 10.45
C LEU A 116 -3.13 14.15 11.86
N SER A 117 -2.99 15.37 12.38
CA SER A 117 -3.52 15.76 13.70
C SER A 117 -5.04 15.92 13.74
N ASP A 118 -5.67 16.11 12.59
CA ASP A 118 -7.11 16.33 12.46
C ASP A 118 -7.86 15.02 12.28
N LEU A 119 -7.13 13.92 12.05
CA LEU A 119 -7.71 12.59 11.90
C LEU A 119 -8.37 12.14 13.22
N PRO A 120 -9.52 11.49 13.15
CA PRO A 120 -10.06 10.77 14.32
C PRO A 120 -9.11 9.62 14.72
N LYS A 121 -9.42 8.94 15.81
CA LYS A 121 -8.72 7.70 16.14
C LYS A 121 -8.83 6.72 14.97
N ILE A 122 -7.69 6.31 14.42
CA ILE A 122 -7.63 5.32 13.33
C ILE A 122 -7.46 3.93 13.94
N ASP A 123 -8.40 3.03 13.66
CA ASP A 123 -8.34 1.66 14.16
C ASP A 123 -7.42 0.81 13.27
N VAL A 124 -7.50 1.01 11.95
CA VAL A 124 -6.67 0.27 11.01
C VAL A 124 -6.18 1.13 9.84
N VAL A 125 -4.93 0.92 9.47
CA VAL A 125 -4.33 1.39 8.22
C VAL A 125 -4.18 0.20 7.29
N VAL A 126 -4.61 0.35 6.05
CA VAL A 126 -4.37 -0.61 4.97
C VAL A 126 -3.43 -0.01 3.93
N VAL A 127 -2.38 -0.74 3.56
CA VAL A 127 -1.43 -0.32 2.52
C VAL A 127 -1.50 -1.28 1.35
N SER A 128 -1.78 -0.75 0.16
CA SER A 128 -1.97 -1.58 -1.05
C SER A 128 -0.66 -2.15 -1.59
N HIS A 129 0.40 -1.36 -1.61
CA HIS A 129 1.73 -1.75 -2.07
C HIS A 129 2.81 -0.77 -1.60
N ASN A 130 4.07 -1.06 -1.94
CA ASN A 130 5.20 -0.35 -1.33
C ASN A 130 5.78 0.81 -2.15
N HIS A 131 5.13 1.30 -3.19
CA HIS A 131 5.56 2.53 -3.87
C HIS A 131 5.55 3.71 -2.90
N TYR A 132 6.34 4.75 -3.19
CA TYR A 132 6.55 5.87 -2.27
C TYR A 132 5.31 6.73 -2.06
N ASP A 133 4.37 6.69 -2.96
CA ASP A 133 3.09 7.40 -2.94
C ASP A 133 1.95 6.62 -2.28
N HIS A 134 2.21 5.39 -1.82
CA HIS A 134 1.26 4.55 -1.07
C HIS A 134 1.81 4.17 0.31
N LEU A 135 3.05 3.69 0.39
CA LEU A 135 3.71 3.37 1.66
C LEU A 135 4.62 4.53 2.08
N ASP A 136 4.04 5.55 2.70
CA ASP A 136 4.78 6.71 3.23
C ASP A 136 5.20 6.49 4.69
N MET A 137 6.47 6.14 4.88
CA MET A 137 7.02 5.87 6.21
C MET A 137 6.98 7.07 7.16
N TYR A 138 6.96 8.30 6.63
CA TYR A 138 6.80 9.49 7.46
C TYR A 138 5.40 9.56 8.05
N SER A 139 4.39 9.37 7.23
CA SER A 139 2.98 9.37 7.65
C SER A 139 2.69 8.24 8.63
N LEU A 140 3.13 7.02 8.32
CA LEU A 140 2.91 5.85 9.19
C LEU A 140 3.55 6.02 10.57
N LYS A 141 4.79 6.54 10.65
CA LYS A 141 5.46 6.81 11.93
C LYS A 141 4.76 7.89 12.75
N ARG A 142 4.31 8.95 12.11
CA ARG A 142 3.57 10.02 12.80
C ARG A 142 2.23 9.53 13.29
N LEU A 143 1.50 8.79 12.45
CA LEU A 143 0.23 8.19 12.85
C LEU A 143 0.39 7.26 14.04
N HIS A 144 1.38 6.34 13.99
CA HIS A 144 1.68 5.46 15.12
C HIS A 144 2.04 6.21 16.41
N LYS A 145 2.73 7.35 16.31
CA LYS A 145 3.04 8.18 17.47
C LYS A 145 1.78 8.85 18.06
N ILE A 146 0.84 9.26 17.23
CA ILE A 146 -0.42 9.88 17.66
C ILE A 146 -1.38 8.81 18.20
N ASN A 147 -1.41 7.65 17.56
CA ASN A 147 -2.34 6.56 17.80
C ASN A 147 -1.60 5.20 17.83
N PRO A 148 -0.94 4.85 18.95
CA PRO A 148 -0.09 3.65 19.06
C PRO A 148 -0.84 2.32 18.86
N GLU A 149 -2.15 2.30 19.11
CA GLU A 149 -3.00 1.12 19.00
C GLU A 149 -3.45 0.82 17.55
N THR A 150 -3.12 1.71 16.60
CA THR A 150 -3.48 1.50 15.20
C THR A 150 -2.88 0.19 14.66
N ILE A 151 -3.73 -0.64 14.07
CA ILE A 151 -3.33 -1.85 13.34
C ILE A 151 -2.86 -1.46 11.95
N PHE A 152 -1.71 -1.99 11.52
CA PHE A 152 -1.18 -1.78 10.17
C PHE A 152 -1.24 -3.08 9.38
N LEU A 153 -2.12 -3.14 8.39
CA LEU A 153 -2.21 -4.25 7.44
C LEU A 153 -1.43 -3.89 6.19
N VAL A 154 -0.44 -4.70 5.88
CA VAL A 154 0.47 -4.46 4.77
C VAL A 154 0.66 -5.73 3.94
N PRO A 155 1.06 -5.61 2.66
CA PRO A 155 1.40 -6.77 1.86
C PRO A 155 2.57 -7.57 2.44
N MET A 156 2.56 -8.88 2.22
CA MET A 156 3.69 -9.75 2.53
C MET A 156 5.00 -9.18 1.95
N GLY A 157 6.04 -9.09 2.79
CA GLY A 157 7.36 -8.55 2.45
C GLY A 157 7.61 -7.12 2.94
N ASP A 158 6.60 -6.37 3.36
CA ASP A 158 6.76 -4.99 3.84
C ASP A 158 6.75 -4.83 5.37
N GLY A 159 6.23 -5.79 6.11
CA GLY A 159 6.11 -5.71 7.57
C GLY A 159 7.44 -5.53 8.29
N LYS A 160 8.51 -6.18 7.80
CA LYS A 160 9.86 -5.99 8.37
C LYS A 160 10.31 -4.53 8.34
N ARG A 161 9.93 -3.79 7.29
CA ARG A 161 10.26 -2.36 7.15
C ARG A 161 9.57 -1.52 8.22
N LEU A 162 8.27 -1.76 8.44
CA LEU A 162 7.49 -1.04 9.45
C LEU A 162 7.98 -1.38 10.85
N LYS A 163 8.14 -2.66 11.17
CA LYS A 163 8.65 -3.15 12.47
C LYS A 163 10.03 -2.57 12.79
N LYS A 164 10.95 -2.54 11.80
CA LYS A 164 12.28 -1.91 11.96
C LYS A 164 12.19 -0.40 12.21
N ALA A 165 11.13 0.24 11.76
CA ALA A 165 10.88 1.66 11.98
C ALA A 165 10.19 1.96 13.32
N GLY A 166 9.92 0.93 14.14
CA GLY A 166 9.34 1.03 15.48
C GLY A 166 7.82 0.95 15.52
N LEU A 167 7.15 0.61 14.40
CA LEU A 167 5.71 0.42 14.41
C LEU A 167 5.38 -0.95 15.05
N THR A 168 4.36 -0.95 15.91
CA THR A 168 3.76 -2.14 16.52
C THR A 168 2.51 -2.54 15.73
N HIS A 169 1.82 -3.61 16.11
CA HIS A 169 0.58 -4.08 15.50
C HIS A 169 0.64 -4.16 13.97
N VAL A 170 1.78 -4.62 13.42
CA VAL A 170 2.02 -4.76 11.98
C VAL A 170 1.77 -6.20 11.56
N HIS A 171 0.80 -6.39 10.67
CA HIS A 171 0.40 -7.68 10.11
C HIS A 171 0.59 -7.70 8.59
N GLU A 172 1.26 -8.74 8.10
CA GLU A 172 1.48 -8.96 6.67
C GLU A 172 0.44 -9.96 6.17
N LEU A 173 -0.20 -9.65 5.06
CA LEU A 173 -1.17 -10.53 4.42
C LEU A 173 -0.73 -10.92 3.02
N ARG A 174 -1.05 -12.17 2.64
CA ARG A 174 -1.02 -12.66 1.27
C ARG A 174 -2.39 -12.50 0.63
N TRP A 175 -2.45 -12.58 -0.68
CA TRP A 175 -3.74 -12.60 -1.40
C TRP A 175 -4.66 -13.67 -0.83
N TRP A 176 -5.92 -13.30 -0.63
CA TRP A 176 -7.00 -14.10 -0.06
C TRP A 176 -6.88 -14.37 1.46
N GLU A 177 -5.86 -13.87 2.10
CA GLU A 177 -5.83 -13.80 3.56
C GLU A 177 -6.65 -12.60 4.06
N SER A 178 -7.17 -12.72 5.27
CA SER A 178 -7.97 -11.69 5.90
C SER A 178 -7.64 -11.54 7.38
N MET A 179 -8.05 -10.41 7.94
CA MET A 179 -7.95 -10.12 9.37
C MET A 179 -9.25 -9.49 9.86
N GLU A 180 -9.70 -9.90 11.03
CA GLU A 180 -10.80 -9.27 11.73
C GLU A 180 -10.32 -8.07 12.53
N VAL A 181 -11.00 -6.93 12.38
CA VAL A 181 -10.79 -5.71 13.15
C VAL A 181 -12.16 -5.16 13.54
N GLY A 182 -12.44 -5.08 14.83
CA GLY A 182 -13.82 -4.79 15.30
C GLY A 182 -14.77 -5.89 14.85
N GLN A 183 -15.86 -5.50 14.21
CA GLN A 183 -16.85 -6.42 13.62
C GLN A 183 -16.66 -6.53 12.08
N SER A 184 -15.53 -6.01 11.56
CA SER A 184 -15.23 -5.97 10.13
C SER A 184 -14.17 -7.02 9.78
N THR A 185 -14.33 -7.67 8.63
CA THR A 185 -13.33 -8.56 8.03
C THR A 185 -12.65 -7.85 6.88
N ILE A 186 -11.33 -7.74 6.92
CA ILE A 186 -10.52 -7.03 5.93
C ILE A 186 -9.72 -8.06 5.13
N HIS A 187 -10.06 -8.24 3.86
CA HIS A 187 -9.43 -9.20 2.95
C HIS A 187 -8.42 -8.51 2.07
N PHE A 188 -7.26 -9.15 1.86
CA PHE A 188 -6.28 -8.71 0.88
C PHE A 188 -6.47 -9.46 -0.43
N THR A 189 -6.69 -8.75 -1.53
CA THR A 189 -7.07 -9.32 -2.82
C THR A 189 -6.02 -9.04 -3.90
N PRO A 190 -5.85 -9.93 -4.90
CA PRO A 190 -4.96 -9.67 -6.02
C PRO A 190 -5.45 -8.52 -6.88
N VAL A 191 -4.49 -7.79 -7.45
CA VAL A 191 -4.69 -6.77 -8.49
C VAL A 191 -3.53 -6.81 -9.47
N GLN A 192 -3.71 -6.21 -10.65
CA GLN A 192 -2.70 -6.17 -11.70
C GLN A 192 -1.74 -4.99 -11.48
N HIS A 193 -0.68 -5.21 -10.71
CA HIS A 193 0.31 -4.17 -10.40
C HIS A 193 1.71 -4.78 -10.16
N TRP A 194 2.56 -4.10 -9.43
CA TRP A 194 3.91 -4.52 -9.07
C TRP A 194 4.41 -3.75 -7.83
N SER A 195 5.51 -4.22 -7.25
CA SER A 195 6.14 -3.55 -6.11
C SER A 195 7.60 -3.23 -6.38
N LYS A 196 8.07 -2.10 -5.88
CA LYS A 196 9.48 -1.71 -5.89
C LYS A 196 9.67 -0.49 -5.00
N ARG A 197 10.77 -0.49 -4.24
CA ARG A 197 11.15 0.65 -3.41
C ARG A 197 12.65 0.96 -3.47
N GLY A 198 13.48 -0.03 -3.71
CA GLY A 198 14.92 0.08 -3.88
C GLY A 198 15.38 -0.28 -5.30
N LEU A 199 16.70 -0.41 -5.47
CA LEU A 199 17.27 -0.75 -6.77
C LEU A 199 17.06 -2.23 -7.13
N PHE A 200 17.02 -3.14 -6.11
CA PHE A 200 17.09 -4.59 -6.32
C PHE A 200 15.93 -5.34 -5.63
N ASP A 201 14.82 -4.67 -5.33
CA ASP A 201 13.70 -5.24 -4.58
C ASP A 201 12.38 -5.32 -5.38
N ARG A 202 12.47 -5.23 -6.72
CA ARG A 202 11.28 -5.38 -7.57
C ARG A 202 10.57 -6.69 -7.27
N ASN A 203 9.27 -6.60 -7.00
CA ASN A 203 8.37 -7.72 -6.71
C ASN A 203 8.81 -8.62 -5.51
N LYS A 204 9.64 -8.10 -4.61
CA LYS A 204 10.00 -8.78 -3.35
C LYS A 204 9.01 -8.53 -2.21
N SER A 205 8.10 -7.60 -2.40
CA SER A 205 6.89 -7.46 -1.60
C SER A 205 5.68 -7.68 -2.49
N LEU A 206 4.59 -8.14 -1.92
CA LEU A 206 3.32 -8.32 -2.62
C LEU A 206 2.66 -6.96 -2.86
N TRP A 207 1.58 -6.93 -3.61
CA TRP A 207 0.70 -5.80 -3.87
C TRP A 207 -0.74 -6.29 -3.96
N GLY A 208 -1.72 -5.44 -3.72
CA GLY A 208 -3.11 -5.87 -3.76
C GLY A 208 -4.11 -4.76 -3.45
N GLY A 209 -5.37 -5.11 -3.58
CA GLY A 209 -6.50 -4.32 -3.10
C GLY A 209 -6.98 -4.82 -1.73
N TRP A 210 -7.80 -4.02 -1.09
CA TRP A 210 -8.41 -4.33 0.19
C TRP A 210 -9.93 -4.38 0.05
N PHE A 211 -10.52 -5.54 0.36
CA PHE A 211 -11.96 -5.70 0.41
C PHE A 211 -12.37 -5.75 1.89
N ILE A 212 -13.20 -4.81 2.30
CA ILE A 212 -13.60 -4.60 3.70
C ILE A 212 -15.07 -4.95 3.80
N GLU A 213 -15.37 -5.96 4.59
CA GLU A 213 -16.73 -6.42 4.82
C GLU A 213 -17.12 -6.17 6.26
N SER A 214 -18.18 -5.40 6.46
CA SER A 214 -18.87 -5.22 7.73
C SER A 214 -20.29 -5.76 7.64
N LYS A 215 -21.04 -5.73 8.73
CA LYS A 215 -22.41 -6.27 8.77
C LYS A 215 -23.33 -5.73 7.66
N ASN A 216 -23.19 -4.44 7.34
CA ASN A 216 -24.13 -3.74 6.45
C ASN A 216 -23.45 -3.02 5.28
N LEU A 217 -22.14 -3.16 5.13
CA LEU A 217 -21.40 -2.38 4.14
C LEU A 217 -20.17 -3.16 3.66
N LYS A 218 -20.02 -3.24 2.35
CA LYS A 218 -18.86 -3.81 1.66
C LYS A 218 -18.15 -2.72 0.87
N LEU A 219 -16.87 -2.56 1.11
CA LEU A 219 -16.02 -1.56 0.48
C LEU A 219 -14.85 -2.22 -0.25
N TYR A 220 -14.45 -1.66 -1.35
CA TYR A 220 -13.28 -2.13 -2.08
C TYR A 220 -12.32 -0.99 -2.41
N HIS A 221 -11.10 -1.04 -1.88
CA HIS A 221 -10.00 -0.16 -2.23
C HIS A 221 -9.02 -0.92 -3.12
N ALA A 222 -8.99 -0.59 -4.41
CA ALA A 222 -8.17 -1.33 -5.37
C ALA A 222 -6.67 -1.03 -5.27
N GLY A 223 -6.27 0.08 -4.63
CA GLY A 223 -4.91 0.59 -4.75
C GLY A 223 -4.60 0.95 -6.21
N ASP A 224 -3.35 0.78 -6.62
CA ASP A 224 -2.98 0.90 -8.03
C ASP A 224 -3.18 -0.42 -8.76
N THR A 225 -3.85 -0.37 -9.90
CA THR A 225 -4.13 -1.56 -10.70
C THR A 225 -4.42 -1.23 -12.16
N GLY A 226 -3.95 -2.10 -13.07
CA GLY A 226 -4.55 -2.22 -14.39
C GLY A 226 -5.82 -3.05 -14.34
N TYR A 227 -6.64 -2.98 -15.39
CA TYR A 227 -7.81 -3.84 -15.50
C TYR A 227 -7.38 -5.30 -15.74
N SER A 228 -7.92 -6.22 -14.95
CA SER A 228 -7.63 -7.66 -15.04
C SER A 228 -8.79 -8.51 -14.59
N ASN A 229 -8.66 -9.82 -14.77
CA ASN A 229 -9.64 -10.80 -14.27
C ASN A 229 -9.71 -10.85 -12.74
N ASP A 230 -8.77 -10.22 -12.03
CA ASP A 230 -8.77 -10.19 -10.55
C ASP A 230 -10.03 -9.54 -10.00
N PHE A 231 -10.57 -8.51 -10.67
CA PHE A 231 -11.85 -7.90 -10.28
C PHE A 231 -13.00 -8.92 -10.33
N LYS A 232 -13.07 -9.72 -11.40
CA LYS A 232 -14.09 -10.77 -11.53
C LYS A 232 -13.90 -11.84 -10.46
N THR A 233 -12.68 -12.26 -10.20
CA THR A 233 -12.36 -13.26 -9.18
C THR A 233 -12.71 -12.74 -7.79
N THR A 234 -12.39 -11.49 -7.48
CA THR A 234 -12.75 -10.84 -6.22
C THR A 234 -14.26 -10.80 -6.03
N TYR A 235 -15.01 -10.41 -7.08
CA TYR A 235 -16.47 -10.45 -7.05
C TYR A 235 -17.02 -11.86 -6.82
N GLN A 236 -16.45 -12.87 -7.46
CA GLN A 236 -16.90 -14.26 -7.30
C GLN A 236 -16.65 -14.81 -5.89
N GLN A 237 -15.58 -14.38 -5.21
CA GLN A 237 -15.24 -14.85 -3.87
C GLN A 237 -15.91 -14.05 -2.75
N LEU A 238 -16.01 -12.74 -2.89
CA LEU A 238 -16.42 -11.84 -1.81
C LEU A 238 -17.75 -11.11 -2.09
N GLY A 239 -18.28 -11.23 -3.32
CA GLY A 239 -19.49 -10.57 -3.75
C GLY A 239 -19.24 -9.14 -4.25
N ALA A 240 -20.34 -8.42 -4.51
CA ALA A 240 -20.27 -7.03 -4.95
C ALA A 240 -19.96 -6.11 -3.76
N PRO A 241 -19.01 -5.17 -3.90
CA PRO A 241 -18.89 -4.08 -2.95
C PRO A 241 -20.01 -3.05 -3.17
N ASP A 242 -20.45 -2.40 -2.11
CA ASP A 242 -21.37 -1.27 -2.19
C ASP A 242 -20.67 -0.03 -2.75
N TYR A 243 -19.39 0.16 -2.38
CA TYR A 243 -18.56 1.25 -2.90
C TYR A 243 -17.17 0.74 -3.27
N SER A 244 -16.62 1.28 -4.36
CA SER A 244 -15.28 0.95 -4.85
C SER A 244 -14.45 2.21 -5.08
N PHE A 245 -13.23 2.22 -4.54
CA PHE A 245 -12.22 3.25 -4.77
C PHE A 245 -11.21 2.69 -5.79
N ILE A 246 -11.36 3.12 -7.03
CA ILE A 246 -10.61 2.59 -8.18
C ILE A 246 -9.77 3.71 -8.81
N PRO A 247 -8.49 3.47 -9.15
CA PRO A 247 -7.68 4.45 -9.84
C PRO A 247 -8.21 4.69 -11.27
N ILE A 248 -8.29 5.95 -11.67
CA ILE A 248 -8.77 6.38 -13.00
C ILE A 248 -7.70 7.06 -13.83
N GLY A 249 -6.49 7.16 -13.32
CA GLY A 249 -5.33 7.75 -13.98
C GLY A 249 -4.05 7.08 -13.54
N ALA A 250 -3.00 7.18 -14.37
CA ALA A 250 -1.66 6.69 -14.10
C ALA A 250 -0.63 7.84 -14.13
#